data_137bfc4fb3653515967ccd1d55322aab
#
_entry.id   137bfc4fb3653515967ccd1d55322aab
#
_cell.length_a   1.000
_cell.length_b   1.000
_cell.length_c   1.000
_cell.angle_alpha   90.00
_cell.angle_beta   90.00
_cell.angle_gamma   90.00
#
_symmetry.space_group_name_H-M   'P 1'
#
loop_
_entity.id
_entity.type
_entity.pdbx_description
1 polymer ?
#
loop_
_entity_poly.entity_id
_entity_poly.type
_entity_poly.pdbx_seq_one_letter_code
_entity_poly.pdbx_strand_id
1 'polypeptide(L)'
;MNDSSLATSKPYHRGGVAPGLIRWGVPTLRWSCTPLVRALALHLRSRELRVGEALDLLRRAEAGLGSAGLRVWTRRVSFGEYVDWREVEEFCGVEEVLVAPFHRRVDELRVGELVEFLRRCPNGYATILVPGGEYLDLLPRIYLEVSKELGEDFFTRLGVAYGSYVHTPYFPVSTALRNSLSLAYRYVDLLVATDPADWYGRVVELAGRASAALEEVARSAGLEVLHDLSLSPWMEESAVDVVEKLGARFPRLGTFRAVSYVNRVLARAAEAVRSTGFNELMLPVAEDVRLKELTRVGELRVEDLVALSTLCVAGLDMAAVPRDGDYLRRLFEDTYAAYSVKRRPYGVRVVPTDREVVNLRRFGELPRFR
;
A
#
# COMPACT_ATOMS: atom_id res chain seq x y z
N MET A 1 -47.34 -32.76 -5.83
CA MET A 1 -47.73 -32.03 -4.60
C MET A 1 -46.53 -31.32 -4.09
N ASN A 2 -46.55 -30.04 -4.31
CA ASN A 2 -45.88 -28.93 -3.72
C ASN A 2 -45.27 -29.11 -2.32
N ASP A 3 -44.06 -28.71 -2.06
CA ASP A 3 -43.91 -27.45 -1.33
C ASP A 3 -42.50 -26.87 -1.44
N SER A 4 -42.48 -25.59 -1.78
CA SER A 4 -41.34 -24.72 -1.85
C SER A 4 -41.21 -23.96 -0.53
N SER A 5 -40.01 -23.85 0.06
CA SER A 5 -39.73 -22.82 1.07
C SER A 5 -38.43 -22.08 0.77
N LEU A 6 -38.62 -20.90 0.23
CA LEU A 6 -37.61 -19.81 0.11
C LEU A 6 -37.26 -19.30 1.52
N ALA A 7 -35.99 -19.39 1.91
CA ALA A 7 -35.49 -18.73 3.10
C ALA A 7 -35.03 -17.32 2.75
N THR A 8 -35.73 -16.33 3.28
CA THR A 8 -35.46 -14.91 3.19
C THR A 8 -34.30 -14.52 4.09
N SER A 9 -33.26 -13.91 3.52
CA SER A 9 -32.14 -13.30 4.23
C SER A 9 -32.60 -12.00 4.93
N LYS A 10 -32.34 -11.90 6.24
CA LYS A 10 -32.58 -10.69 7.05
C LYS A 10 -31.49 -9.64 6.80
N PRO A 11 -31.82 -8.33 6.84
CA PRO A 11 -30.85 -7.26 6.64
C PRO A 11 -30.01 -7.03 7.92
N TYR A 12 -28.71 -6.77 7.71
CA TYR A 12 -27.77 -6.41 8.76
C TYR A 12 -28.07 -5.04 9.38
N HIS A 13 -28.21 -4.99 10.70
CA HIS A 13 -28.38 -3.77 11.49
C HIS A 13 -27.10 -2.92 11.49
N ARG A 14 -27.30 -1.61 11.24
CA ARG A 14 -26.27 -0.57 11.39
C ARG A 14 -25.95 -0.36 12.87
N GLY A 15 -24.73 -0.69 13.29
CA GLY A 15 -24.16 -0.31 14.60
C GLY A 15 -23.62 1.13 14.56
N GLY A 16 -23.87 1.89 15.63
CA GLY A 16 -23.54 3.31 15.74
C GLY A 16 -22.03 3.59 15.78
N VAL A 17 -21.64 4.72 15.21
CA VAL A 17 -20.28 5.23 15.09
C VAL A 17 -19.93 6.10 16.30
N ALA A 18 -18.82 5.79 17.00
CA ALA A 18 -18.26 6.63 18.06
C ALA A 18 -17.63 7.92 17.49
N PRO A 19 -17.67 9.05 18.24
CA PRO A 19 -17.13 10.33 17.75
C PRO A 19 -15.58 10.32 17.80
N GLY A 20 -14.93 10.75 16.69
CA GLY A 20 -13.48 10.93 16.59
C GLY A 20 -12.80 10.24 15.40
N LEU A 21 -13.54 9.68 14.46
CA LEU A 21 -12.99 9.01 13.29
C LEU A 21 -12.80 10.00 12.13
N ILE A 22 -11.58 10.10 11.64
CA ILE A 22 -11.28 10.68 10.32
C ILE A 22 -12.18 9.97 9.30
N ARG A 23 -13.24 10.65 8.89
CA ARG A 23 -14.14 10.15 7.84
C ARG A 23 -13.47 10.34 6.49
N TRP A 24 -12.55 9.46 6.14
CA TRP A 24 -12.29 9.21 4.73
C TRP A 24 -13.57 8.54 4.18
N GLY A 25 -14.47 9.35 3.62
CA GLY A 25 -15.68 8.82 3.02
C GLY A 25 -15.27 7.79 1.97
N VAL A 26 -15.52 6.51 2.25
CA VAL A 26 -15.47 5.48 1.24
C VAL A 26 -16.56 5.84 0.23
N PRO A 27 -16.23 6.27 -0.98
CA PRO A 27 -17.26 6.46 -2.00
C PRO A 27 -17.77 5.04 -2.33
N THR A 28 -18.96 4.71 -1.85
CA THR A 28 -19.73 3.59 -2.40
C THR A 28 -20.18 3.99 -3.81
N LEU A 29 -19.24 4.09 -4.73
CA LEU A 29 -19.49 4.31 -6.14
C LEU A 29 -19.56 2.96 -6.82
N ARG A 30 -20.76 2.46 -7.01
CA ARG A 30 -21.04 1.45 -8.02
C ARG A 30 -20.53 1.97 -9.38
N TRP A 31 -19.57 1.23 -9.98
CA TRP A 31 -19.28 1.18 -11.40
C TRP A 31 -19.08 2.54 -12.11
N SER A 32 -18.06 3.30 -11.76
CA SER A 32 -17.48 4.25 -12.70
C SER A 32 -16.13 3.68 -13.15
N CYS A 33 -15.98 3.37 -14.44
CA CYS A 33 -14.71 3.03 -15.07
C CYS A 33 -13.71 4.21 -15.08
N THR A 34 -13.88 5.15 -14.16
CA THR A 34 -13.06 6.36 -14.07
C THR A 34 -11.88 6.05 -13.16
N PRO A 35 -10.65 6.02 -13.68
CA PRO A 35 -9.45 5.81 -12.89
C PRO A 35 -9.35 6.84 -11.77
N LEU A 36 -8.97 6.38 -10.59
CA LEU A 36 -8.79 7.21 -9.39
C LEU A 36 -7.30 7.37 -9.10
N VAL A 37 -6.87 8.59 -8.77
CA VAL A 37 -5.56 8.82 -8.16
C VAL A 37 -5.64 8.35 -6.70
N ARG A 38 -5.11 7.14 -6.44
CA ARG A 38 -5.09 6.53 -5.10
C ARG A 38 -4.34 7.38 -4.09
N ALA A 39 -3.20 7.92 -4.54
CA ALA A 39 -2.35 8.78 -3.72
C ALA A 39 -1.73 9.88 -4.58
N LEU A 40 -1.86 11.10 -4.10
CA LEU A 40 -1.06 12.25 -4.49
C LEU A 40 -0.08 12.50 -3.35
N ALA A 41 1.21 12.23 -3.57
CA ALA A 41 2.25 12.34 -2.55
C ALA A 41 3.23 13.46 -2.88
N LEU A 42 3.43 14.35 -1.92
CA LEU A 42 4.50 15.33 -1.88
C LEU A 42 5.68 14.69 -1.15
N HIS A 43 6.83 14.62 -1.80
CA HIS A 43 8.07 14.14 -1.21
C HIS A 43 8.96 15.31 -0.88
N LEU A 44 9.39 15.41 0.38
CA LEU A 44 10.27 16.44 0.92
C LEU A 44 11.53 15.78 1.49
N ARG A 45 12.66 15.92 0.80
CA ARG A 45 13.92 15.32 1.25
C ARG A 45 14.38 15.89 2.59
N SER A 46 14.08 17.16 2.83
CA SER A 46 14.34 17.88 4.06
C SER A 46 13.09 18.65 4.50
N ARG A 47 13.14 19.29 5.68
CA ARG A 47 12.06 20.13 6.16
C ARG A 47 12.07 21.49 5.44
N GLU A 48 11.61 21.53 4.19
CA GLU A 48 11.62 22.78 3.39
C GLU A 48 10.30 23.56 3.48
N LEU A 49 9.19 22.85 3.74
CA LEU A 49 7.85 23.44 3.78
C LEU A 49 7.20 23.26 5.15
N ARG A 50 6.47 24.25 5.60
CA ARG A 50 5.55 24.14 6.72
C ARG A 50 4.28 23.39 6.31
N VAL A 51 3.53 22.91 7.28
CA VAL A 51 2.30 22.13 7.02
C VAL A 51 1.31 22.89 6.12
N GLY A 52 1.08 24.19 6.36
CA GLY A 52 0.18 25.01 5.54
C GLY A 52 0.61 25.07 4.07
N GLU A 53 1.89 25.32 3.81
CA GLU A 53 2.47 25.41 2.46
C GLU A 53 2.38 24.08 1.72
N ALA A 54 2.67 22.96 2.41
CA ALA A 54 2.56 21.62 1.87
C ALA A 54 1.11 21.27 1.50
N LEU A 55 0.15 21.60 2.38
CA LEU A 55 -1.28 21.38 2.12
C LEU A 55 -1.78 22.24 0.96
N ASP A 56 -1.39 23.50 0.86
CA ASP A 56 -1.79 24.39 -0.24
C ASP A 56 -1.24 23.89 -1.58
N LEU A 57 0.01 23.39 -1.60
CA LEU A 57 0.58 22.76 -2.79
C LEU A 57 -0.22 21.51 -3.21
N LEU A 58 -0.52 20.63 -2.25
CA LEU A 58 -1.32 19.42 -2.51
C LEU A 58 -2.74 19.75 -2.97
N ARG A 59 -3.39 20.79 -2.41
CA ARG A 59 -4.73 21.25 -2.86
C ARG A 59 -4.69 21.79 -4.28
N ARG A 60 -3.68 22.60 -4.64
CA ARG A 60 -3.49 23.08 -6.03
C ARG A 60 -3.27 21.93 -7.01
N ALA A 61 -2.44 20.95 -6.63
CA ALA A 61 -2.19 19.77 -7.44
C ALA A 61 -3.48 18.92 -7.61
N GLU A 62 -4.26 18.73 -6.55
CA GLU A 62 -5.56 18.04 -6.62
C GLU A 62 -6.57 18.76 -7.51
N ALA A 63 -6.63 20.09 -7.43
CA ALA A 63 -7.50 20.90 -8.30
C ALA A 63 -7.12 20.73 -9.78
N GLY A 64 -5.82 20.73 -10.10
CA GLY A 64 -5.32 20.45 -11.47
C GLY A 64 -5.74 19.06 -11.95
N LEU A 65 -5.56 18.02 -11.13
CA LEU A 65 -6.01 16.67 -11.46
C LEU A 65 -7.53 16.60 -11.62
N GLY A 66 -8.29 17.28 -10.76
CA GLY A 66 -9.75 17.37 -10.85
C GLY A 66 -10.23 17.98 -12.17
N SER A 67 -9.56 19.04 -12.66
CA SER A 67 -9.85 19.67 -13.96
C SER A 67 -9.61 18.72 -15.14
N ALA A 68 -8.69 17.75 -14.99
CA ALA A 68 -8.46 16.68 -15.95
C ALA A 68 -9.38 15.44 -15.75
N GLY A 69 -10.38 15.53 -14.85
CA GLY A 69 -11.30 14.44 -14.52
C GLY A 69 -10.65 13.31 -13.69
N LEU A 70 -9.56 13.60 -12.98
CA LEU A 70 -8.86 12.64 -12.12
C LEU A 70 -9.11 12.99 -10.65
N ARG A 71 -9.91 12.17 -9.96
CA ARG A 71 -10.18 12.37 -8.53
C ARG A 71 -9.03 11.84 -7.68
N VAL A 72 -8.63 12.60 -6.66
CA VAL A 72 -7.64 12.18 -5.67
C VAL A 72 -8.36 11.55 -4.47
N TRP A 73 -7.88 10.39 -4.04
CA TRP A 73 -8.43 9.72 -2.85
C TRP A 73 -7.68 10.11 -1.58
N THR A 74 -6.32 10.08 -1.61
CA THR A 74 -5.52 10.46 -0.44
C THR A 74 -4.41 11.42 -0.82
N ARG A 75 -4.22 12.44 0.02
CA ARG A 75 -3.03 13.29 0.00
C ARG A 75 -2.01 12.74 0.97
N ARG A 76 -0.73 12.78 0.60
CA ARG A 76 0.37 12.22 1.39
C ARG A 76 1.56 13.16 1.39
N VAL A 77 2.29 13.17 2.51
CA VAL A 77 3.62 13.80 2.60
C VAL A 77 4.61 12.77 3.09
N SER A 78 5.67 12.53 2.33
CA SER A 78 6.77 11.66 2.69
C SER A 78 8.02 12.50 2.95
N PHE A 79 8.76 12.19 3.99
CA PHE A 79 9.99 12.89 4.35
C PHE A 79 11.22 12.05 4.04
N GLY A 80 12.39 12.71 3.98
CA GLY A 80 13.67 12.04 3.83
C GLY A 80 14.10 11.29 5.10
N GLU A 81 15.02 10.34 4.95
CA GLU A 81 15.51 9.49 6.04
C GLU A 81 16.22 10.25 7.16
N TYR A 82 16.75 11.44 6.86
CA TYR A 82 17.48 12.28 7.83
C TYR A 82 16.56 13.26 8.59
N VAL A 83 15.27 13.31 8.26
CA VAL A 83 14.31 14.16 8.98
C VAL A 83 13.87 13.44 10.24
N ASP A 84 14.09 14.04 11.41
CA ASP A 84 13.50 13.51 12.64
C ASP A 84 11.99 13.81 12.64
N TRP A 85 11.20 12.79 12.96
CA TRP A 85 9.74 12.93 12.95
C TRP A 85 9.23 14.01 13.92
N ARG A 86 9.98 14.32 14.98
CA ARG A 86 9.67 15.40 15.92
C ARG A 86 9.82 16.78 15.30
N GLU A 87 10.71 16.94 14.34
CA GLU A 87 10.87 18.21 13.62
C GLU A 87 9.68 18.53 12.73
N VAL A 88 8.92 17.52 12.34
CA VAL A 88 7.73 17.59 11.48
C VAL A 88 6.46 17.15 12.19
N GLU A 89 6.47 17.15 13.52
CA GLU A 89 5.34 16.73 14.36
C GLU A 89 4.06 17.55 14.08
N GLU A 90 4.19 18.76 13.58
CA GLU A 90 3.06 19.61 13.15
C GLU A 90 2.19 18.97 12.05
N PHE A 91 2.71 17.98 11.32
CA PHE A 91 1.95 17.18 10.34
C PHE A 91 1.16 16.04 10.99
N CYS A 92 1.51 15.65 12.23
CA CYS A 92 0.85 14.58 12.95
C CYS A 92 -0.54 15.04 13.41
N GLY A 93 -1.57 14.22 13.17
CA GLY A 93 -2.95 14.54 13.52
C GLY A 93 -3.66 15.48 12.53
N VAL A 94 -3.00 15.94 11.46
CA VAL A 94 -3.67 16.67 10.38
C VAL A 94 -4.54 15.70 9.57
N GLU A 95 -5.85 15.86 9.66
CA GLU A 95 -6.82 14.92 9.07
C GLU A 95 -6.77 14.84 7.54
N GLU A 96 -6.33 15.91 6.88
CA GLU A 96 -6.32 16.02 5.42
C GLU A 96 -5.19 15.26 4.75
N VAL A 97 -4.19 14.77 5.49
CA VAL A 97 -2.97 14.21 4.93
C VAL A 97 -2.47 12.99 5.71
N LEU A 98 -1.94 11.99 5.00
CA LEU A 98 -1.16 10.91 5.60
C LEU A 98 0.33 11.28 5.51
N VAL A 99 1.11 10.93 6.54
CA VAL A 99 2.51 11.32 6.59
C VAL A 99 3.43 10.14 6.85
N ALA A 100 4.61 10.14 6.22
CA ALA A 100 5.67 9.15 6.44
C ALA A 100 6.97 9.85 6.86
N PRO A 101 7.12 10.24 8.13
CA PRO A 101 8.30 10.93 8.65
C PRO A 101 9.24 10.03 9.44
N PHE A 102 8.86 8.79 9.72
CA PHE A 102 9.66 7.89 10.56
C PHE A 102 10.39 6.86 9.72
N HIS A 103 11.70 7.02 9.62
CA HIS A 103 12.60 6.13 8.88
C HIS A 103 13.79 5.77 9.77
N ARG A 104 14.00 4.48 10.03
CA ARG A 104 15.13 4.00 10.84
C ARG A 104 15.70 2.72 10.25
N ARG A 105 16.99 2.60 10.27
CA ARG A 105 17.66 1.32 10.08
C ARG A 105 17.32 0.41 11.26
N VAL A 106 17.18 -0.88 10.99
CA VAL A 106 16.77 -1.87 12.00
C VAL A 106 17.75 -1.97 13.17
N ASP A 107 19.05 -1.79 12.91
CA ASP A 107 20.13 -1.81 13.90
C ASP A 107 20.23 -0.52 14.75
N GLU A 108 19.63 0.57 14.29
CA GLU A 108 19.57 1.86 15.00
C GLU A 108 18.21 2.08 15.70
N LEU A 109 17.23 1.23 15.41
CA LEU A 109 15.85 1.41 15.87
C LEU A 109 15.72 1.20 17.39
N ARG A 110 15.15 2.17 18.06
CA ARG A 110 14.69 2.06 19.44
C ARG A 110 13.19 1.81 19.44
N VAL A 111 12.76 0.64 19.95
CA VAL A 111 11.33 0.26 19.94
C VAL A 111 10.47 1.29 20.68
N GLY A 112 10.93 1.84 21.79
CA GLY A 112 10.21 2.90 22.52
C GLY A 112 9.96 4.15 21.68
N GLU A 113 10.90 4.56 20.80
CA GLU A 113 10.73 5.67 19.87
C GLU A 113 9.68 5.37 18.81
N LEU A 114 9.68 4.16 18.26
CA LEU A 114 8.67 3.72 17.29
C LEU A 114 7.28 3.68 17.92
N VAL A 115 7.16 3.15 19.14
CA VAL A 115 5.89 3.10 19.89
C VAL A 115 5.38 4.51 20.19
N GLU A 116 6.25 5.40 20.65
CA GLU A 116 5.92 6.82 20.88
C GLU A 116 5.39 7.48 19.60
N PHE A 117 6.11 7.34 18.50
CA PHE A 117 5.71 7.88 17.20
C PHE A 117 4.33 7.37 16.78
N LEU A 118 4.13 6.05 16.78
CA LEU A 118 2.88 5.44 16.34
C LEU A 118 1.67 5.87 17.19
N ARG A 119 1.88 6.14 18.50
CA ARG A 119 0.84 6.67 19.41
C ARG A 119 0.55 8.15 19.14
N ARG A 120 1.59 8.97 18.98
CA ARG A 120 1.47 10.44 18.86
C ARG A 120 1.09 10.92 17.47
N CYS A 121 1.37 10.12 16.44
CA CYS A 121 1.13 10.48 15.04
C CYS A 121 0.06 9.55 14.41
N PRO A 122 -1.25 9.81 14.60
CA PRO A 122 -2.32 8.88 14.18
C PRO A 122 -2.44 8.73 12.67
N ASN A 123 -2.04 9.73 11.88
CA ASN A 123 -1.95 9.71 10.42
C ASN A 123 -0.54 9.33 9.92
N GLY A 124 0.38 8.97 10.85
CA GLY A 124 1.79 8.70 10.58
C GLY A 124 2.07 7.25 10.21
N TYR A 125 3.05 7.06 9.33
CA TYR A 125 3.55 5.78 8.83
C TYR A 125 5.05 5.66 9.09
N ALA A 126 5.51 4.46 9.42
CA ALA A 126 6.89 4.17 9.76
C ALA A 126 7.52 3.15 8.81
N THR A 127 8.77 3.37 8.46
CA THR A 127 9.59 2.44 7.67
C THR A 127 10.80 1.97 8.49
N ILE A 128 10.97 0.66 8.60
CA ILE A 128 12.19 0.01 9.11
C ILE A 128 13.00 -0.44 7.90
N LEU A 129 14.22 0.05 7.77
CA LEU A 129 15.15 -0.41 6.73
C LEU A 129 15.99 -1.57 7.26
N VAL A 130 16.00 -2.68 6.56
CA VAL A 130 16.92 -3.82 6.75
C VAL A 130 17.92 -3.80 5.61
N PRO A 131 19.14 -3.30 5.84
CA PRO A 131 20.12 -3.13 4.76
C PRO A 131 20.74 -4.44 4.28
N GLY A 132 20.78 -5.47 5.13
CA GLY A 132 21.37 -6.76 4.83
C GLY A 132 20.76 -7.92 5.63
N GLY A 133 20.97 -9.15 5.18
CA GLY A 133 20.42 -10.35 5.81
C GLY A 133 20.92 -10.61 7.22
N GLU A 134 22.07 -10.06 7.58
CA GLU A 134 22.68 -10.17 8.92
C GLU A 134 21.85 -9.49 10.02
N TYR A 135 20.90 -8.64 9.67
CA TYR A 135 20.04 -7.92 10.61
C TYR A 135 18.65 -8.54 10.77
N LEU A 136 18.33 -9.62 10.06
CA LEU A 136 16.96 -10.20 10.04
C LEU A 136 16.49 -10.65 11.43
N ASP A 137 17.39 -11.17 12.27
CA ASP A 137 17.06 -11.63 13.63
C ASP A 137 16.54 -10.52 14.55
N LEU A 138 16.74 -9.25 14.20
CA LEU A 138 16.23 -8.12 14.97
C LEU A 138 14.71 -7.91 14.75
N LEU A 139 14.19 -8.22 13.56
CA LEU A 139 12.79 -7.96 13.20
C LEU A 139 11.79 -8.70 14.10
N PRO A 140 11.90 -10.03 14.36
CA PRO A 140 10.96 -10.74 15.23
C PRO A 140 10.90 -10.12 16.63
N ARG A 141 12.05 -9.74 17.18
CA ARG A 141 12.14 -9.08 18.51
C ARG A 141 11.41 -7.75 18.51
N ILE A 142 11.66 -6.90 17.51
CA ILE A 142 11.00 -5.60 17.35
C ILE A 142 9.48 -5.79 17.25
N TYR A 143 9.01 -6.70 16.39
CA TYR A 143 7.58 -6.95 16.20
C TYR A 143 6.91 -7.47 17.48
N LEU A 144 7.56 -8.38 18.22
CA LEU A 144 7.04 -8.89 19.49
C LEU A 144 7.01 -7.81 20.58
N GLU A 145 8.05 -6.96 20.66
CA GLU A 145 8.08 -5.86 21.63
C GLU A 145 7.02 -4.80 21.31
N VAL A 146 6.89 -4.40 20.04
CA VAL A 146 5.82 -3.49 19.60
C VAL A 146 4.43 -4.08 19.90
N SER A 147 4.25 -5.39 19.72
CA SER A 147 2.97 -6.08 20.00
C SER A 147 2.59 -6.11 21.49
N LYS A 148 3.53 -5.94 22.42
CA LYS A 148 3.22 -5.80 23.86
C LYS A 148 2.63 -4.43 24.19
N GLU A 149 2.99 -3.42 23.40
CA GLU A 149 2.65 -2.03 23.66
C GLU A 149 1.47 -1.54 22.80
N LEU A 150 1.30 -2.10 21.60
CA LEU A 150 0.36 -1.65 20.59
C LEU A 150 -0.49 -2.80 20.08
N GLY A 151 -1.76 -2.51 19.74
CA GLY A 151 -2.67 -3.45 19.12
C GLY A 151 -2.37 -3.67 17.63
N GLU A 152 -3.05 -4.67 17.05
CA GLU A 152 -2.84 -5.13 15.66
C GLU A 152 -3.00 -4.02 14.62
N ASP A 153 -3.91 -3.06 14.84
CA ASP A 153 -4.20 -1.96 13.90
C ASP A 153 -2.97 -1.07 13.62
N PHE A 154 -2.06 -0.95 14.58
CA PHE A 154 -0.84 -0.16 14.43
C PHE A 154 0.13 -0.74 13.39
N PHE A 155 0.15 -2.07 13.21
CA PHE A 155 1.00 -2.72 12.22
C PHE A 155 0.59 -2.42 10.78
N THR A 156 -0.62 -1.93 10.54
CA THR A 156 -1.04 -1.43 9.23
C THR A 156 -0.24 -0.21 8.77
N ARG A 157 0.40 0.49 9.73
CA ARG A 157 1.20 1.71 9.51
C ARG A 157 2.71 1.49 9.61
N LEU A 158 3.13 0.25 9.82
CA LEU A 158 4.53 -0.15 9.95
C LEU A 158 4.94 -1.01 8.75
N GLY A 159 6.00 -0.61 8.04
CA GLY A 159 6.56 -1.37 6.94
C GLY A 159 8.05 -1.64 7.11
N VAL A 160 8.50 -2.72 6.52
CA VAL A 160 9.91 -3.08 6.41
C VAL A 160 10.32 -2.94 4.95
N ALA A 161 11.43 -2.24 4.69
CA ALA A 161 12.07 -2.16 3.37
C ALA A 161 13.38 -2.96 3.41
N TYR A 162 13.65 -3.74 2.37
CA TYR A 162 14.91 -4.49 2.24
C TYR A 162 15.88 -3.77 1.33
N GLY A 163 17.15 -3.77 1.73
CA GLY A 163 18.29 -3.26 0.97
C GLY A 163 18.39 -1.73 0.94
N SER A 164 17.35 -1.04 0.55
CA SER A 164 17.35 0.42 0.45
C SER A 164 15.96 1.01 0.70
N TYR A 165 15.93 2.30 1.07
CA TYR A 165 14.70 3.07 1.10
C TYR A 165 14.10 3.23 -0.30
N VAL A 166 12.77 3.36 -0.36
CA VAL A 166 12.01 3.41 -1.61
C VAL A 166 11.31 4.76 -1.77
N HIS A 167 11.58 5.44 -2.88
CA HIS A 167 10.87 6.65 -3.26
C HIS A 167 9.56 6.28 -3.97
N THR A 168 8.45 6.26 -3.25
CA THR A 168 7.15 5.79 -3.74
C THR A 168 6.00 6.52 -3.07
N PRO A 169 4.85 6.74 -3.74
CA PRO A 169 3.63 7.22 -3.09
C PRO A 169 2.94 6.16 -2.20
N TYR A 170 3.41 4.92 -2.20
CA TYR A 170 2.82 3.84 -1.39
C TYR A 170 3.39 3.79 0.03
N PHE A 171 2.53 4.00 1.02
CA PHE A 171 2.84 3.90 2.45
C PHE A 171 2.60 2.47 2.96
N PRO A 172 3.36 2.01 3.96
CA PRO A 172 4.31 2.74 4.82
C PRO A 172 5.74 2.88 4.29
N VAL A 173 6.19 2.11 3.28
CA VAL A 173 7.60 2.07 2.86
C VAL A 173 8.04 3.25 1.97
N SER A 174 7.40 4.40 2.13
CA SER A 174 7.69 5.60 1.35
C SER A 174 8.71 6.49 2.04
N THR A 175 9.83 6.77 1.37
CA THR A 175 10.88 7.69 1.83
C THR A 175 11.20 8.68 0.73
N ALA A 176 11.31 9.97 1.06
CA ALA A 176 11.66 10.99 0.08
C ALA A 176 13.17 11.00 -0.20
N LEU A 177 13.59 10.43 -1.32
CA LEU A 177 14.98 10.48 -1.78
C LEU A 177 15.29 11.77 -2.55
N ARG A 178 14.25 12.45 -3.03
CA ARG A 178 14.29 13.77 -3.72
C ARG A 178 12.97 14.50 -3.54
N ASN A 179 12.95 15.80 -3.82
CA ASN A 179 11.73 16.59 -3.81
C ASN A 179 10.91 16.32 -5.08
N SER A 180 9.65 15.94 -4.94
CA SER A 180 8.79 15.63 -6.07
C SER A 180 7.31 15.55 -5.68
N LEU A 181 6.43 15.62 -6.69
CA LEU A 181 5.06 15.08 -6.61
C LEU A 181 5.06 13.68 -7.21
N SER A 182 4.48 12.71 -6.52
CA SER A 182 4.31 11.37 -7.08
C SER A 182 2.87 10.89 -6.98
N LEU A 183 2.49 10.04 -7.93
CA LEU A 183 1.14 9.54 -8.10
C LEU A 183 1.11 8.01 -8.06
N ALA A 184 0.14 7.48 -7.31
CA ALA A 184 -0.32 6.10 -7.42
C ALA A 184 -1.77 6.08 -7.90
N TYR A 185 -2.18 4.99 -8.53
CA TYR A 185 -3.48 4.89 -9.18
C TYR A 185 -4.30 3.71 -8.67
N ARG A 186 -5.61 3.80 -8.84
CA ARG A 186 -6.59 2.73 -8.68
C ARG A 186 -7.29 2.55 -10.02
N TYR A 187 -7.01 1.46 -10.71
CA TYR A 187 -7.46 1.20 -12.08
C TYR A 187 -7.65 -0.29 -12.39
N VAL A 188 -7.86 -1.10 -11.36
CA VAL A 188 -8.19 -2.53 -11.50
C VAL A 188 -9.40 -2.71 -12.42
N ASP A 189 -10.49 -2.00 -12.16
CA ASP A 189 -11.72 -2.08 -12.95
C ASP A 189 -11.50 -1.70 -14.43
N LEU A 190 -10.61 -0.71 -14.67
CA LEU A 190 -10.24 -0.34 -16.04
C LEU A 190 -9.59 -1.52 -16.78
N LEU A 191 -8.65 -2.23 -16.13
CA LEU A 191 -7.98 -3.37 -16.76
C LEU A 191 -8.93 -4.56 -16.92
N VAL A 192 -9.80 -4.81 -15.92
CA VAL A 192 -10.82 -5.86 -16.03
C VAL A 192 -11.80 -5.59 -17.17
N ALA A 193 -12.18 -4.33 -17.41
CA ALA A 193 -13.09 -3.94 -18.48
C ALA A 193 -12.44 -3.90 -19.87
N THR A 194 -11.09 -3.84 -19.97
CA THR A 194 -10.35 -3.64 -21.22
C THR A 194 -9.71 -4.94 -21.72
N ASP A 195 -9.49 -5.07 -23.02
CA ASP A 195 -8.68 -6.17 -23.58
C ASP A 195 -7.23 -6.09 -23.05
N PRO A 196 -6.62 -7.20 -22.63
CA PRO A 196 -5.22 -7.21 -22.18
C PRO A 196 -4.22 -6.63 -23.20
N ALA A 197 -4.52 -6.67 -24.48
CA ALA A 197 -3.69 -6.06 -25.53
C ALA A 197 -3.62 -4.52 -25.42
N ASP A 198 -4.67 -3.89 -24.87
CA ASP A 198 -4.78 -2.44 -24.73
C ASP A 198 -4.23 -1.90 -23.38
N TRP A 199 -3.94 -2.76 -22.43
CA TRP A 199 -3.55 -2.36 -21.07
C TRP A 199 -2.39 -1.37 -21.04
N TYR A 200 -1.34 -1.63 -21.83
CA TYR A 200 -0.20 -0.72 -21.94
C TYR A 200 -0.63 0.69 -22.30
N GLY A 201 -1.42 0.82 -23.39
CA GLY A 201 -1.88 2.12 -23.88
C GLY A 201 -2.73 2.86 -22.85
N ARG A 202 -3.62 2.15 -22.15
CA ARG A 202 -4.48 2.74 -21.10
C ARG A 202 -3.71 3.24 -19.91
N VAL A 203 -2.70 2.50 -19.47
CA VAL A 203 -1.86 2.91 -18.32
C VAL A 203 -1.01 4.13 -18.67
N VAL A 204 -0.40 4.17 -19.87
CA VAL A 204 0.40 5.32 -20.34
C VAL A 204 -0.48 6.55 -20.55
N GLU A 205 -1.67 6.41 -21.13
CA GLU A 205 -2.65 7.50 -21.29
C GLU A 205 -3.03 8.11 -19.95
N LEU A 206 -3.34 7.26 -18.95
CA LEU A 206 -3.68 7.71 -17.58
C LEU A 206 -2.55 8.54 -16.96
N ALA A 207 -1.32 8.05 -17.02
CA ALA A 207 -0.15 8.75 -16.49
C ALA A 207 0.13 10.05 -17.25
N GLY A 208 0.00 10.06 -18.58
CA GLY A 208 0.17 11.26 -19.42
C GLY A 208 -0.84 12.36 -19.09
N ARG A 209 -2.12 12.01 -18.90
CA ARG A 209 -3.16 12.95 -18.46
C ARG A 209 -2.82 13.57 -17.11
N ALA A 210 -2.37 12.75 -16.15
CA ALA A 210 -2.01 13.22 -14.83
C ALA A 210 -0.76 14.11 -14.86
N SER A 211 0.25 13.78 -15.68
CA SER A 211 1.43 14.64 -15.89
C SER A 211 1.05 16.01 -16.42
N ALA A 212 0.25 16.06 -17.49
CA ALA A 212 -0.20 17.33 -18.08
C ALA A 212 -0.99 18.19 -17.08
N ALA A 213 -1.84 17.56 -16.24
CA ALA A 213 -2.62 18.25 -15.22
C ALA A 213 -1.77 18.86 -14.10
N LEU A 214 -0.58 18.31 -13.83
CA LEU A 214 0.31 18.77 -12.76
C LEU A 214 1.48 19.63 -13.24
N GLU A 215 1.67 19.79 -14.54
CA GLU A 215 2.87 20.44 -15.12
C GLU A 215 3.10 21.85 -14.57
N GLU A 216 2.07 22.69 -14.52
CA GLU A 216 2.18 24.07 -14.04
C GLU A 216 2.48 24.13 -12.55
N VAL A 217 1.76 23.33 -11.72
CA VAL A 217 1.95 23.30 -10.28
C VAL A 217 3.34 22.78 -9.93
N ALA A 218 3.78 21.72 -10.56
CA ALA A 218 5.10 21.14 -10.33
C ALA A 218 6.22 22.11 -10.75
N ARG A 219 6.11 22.73 -11.94
CA ARG A 219 7.08 23.72 -12.43
C ARG A 219 7.18 24.92 -11.51
N SER A 220 6.05 25.49 -11.03
CA SER A 220 6.04 26.64 -10.13
C SER A 220 6.67 26.36 -8.77
N ALA A 221 6.64 25.09 -8.34
CA ALA A 221 7.21 24.61 -7.08
C ALA A 221 8.63 24.01 -7.23
N GLY A 222 9.19 23.96 -8.45
CA GLY A 222 10.49 23.33 -8.71
C GLY A 222 10.50 21.81 -8.48
N LEU A 223 9.36 21.14 -8.69
CA LEU A 223 9.17 19.71 -8.42
C LEU A 223 9.08 18.91 -9.73
N GLU A 224 9.49 17.65 -9.66
CA GLU A 224 9.21 16.66 -10.70
C GLU A 224 7.85 15.97 -10.44
N VAL A 225 7.17 15.56 -11.53
CA VAL A 225 6.00 14.67 -11.45
C VAL A 225 6.45 13.26 -11.77
N LEU A 226 6.19 12.33 -10.85
CA LEU A 226 6.61 10.93 -10.93
C LEU A 226 5.41 10.00 -10.80
N HIS A 227 5.48 8.82 -11.41
CA HIS A 227 4.40 7.84 -11.40
C HIS A 227 4.87 6.50 -10.85
N ASP A 228 4.16 5.97 -9.86
CA ASP A 228 4.23 4.56 -9.50
C ASP A 228 2.99 3.88 -10.09
N LEU A 229 3.21 3.14 -11.18
CA LEU A 229 2.15 2.49 -11.95
C LEU A 229 1.74 1.14 -11.37
N SER A 230 2.09 0.85 -10.12
CA SER A 230 1.70 -0.39 -9.49
C SER A 230 0.19 -0.58 -9.51
N LEU A 231 -0.25 -1.80 -9.85
CA LEU A 231 -1.64 -2.17 -9.83
C LEU A 231 -2.04 -2.60 -8.42
N SER A 232 -2.73 -1.71 -7.71
CA SER A 232 -3.13 -1.88 -6.32
C SER A 232 -4.65 -2.06 -6.21
N PRO A 233 -5.13 -3.15 -5.58
CA PRO A 233 -6.55 -3.40 -5.35
C PRO A 233 -7.13 -2.48 -4.26
N TRP A 234 -8.47 -2.46 -4.18
CA TRP A 234 -9.17 -1.93 -3.03
C TRP A 234 -10.53 -2.58 -2.86
N MET A 235 -10.65 -3.40 -1.82
CA MET A 235 -11.86 -4.16 -1.46
C MET A 235 -12.39 -4.98 -2.64
N GLU A 236 -13.52 -4.61 -3.21
CA GLU A 236 -14.17 -5.32 -4.31
C GLU A 236 -13.42 -5.20 -5.64
N GLU A 237 -12.59 -4.17 -5.82
CA GLU A 237 -11.67 -4.05 -6.97
C GLU A 237 -10.45 -4.95 -6.75
N SER A 238 -10.59 -6.24 -7.02
CA SER A 238 -9.60 -7.25 -6.68
C SER A 238 -8.50 -7.41 -7.73
N ALA A 239 -7.25 -7.46 -7.27
CA ALA A 239 -6.11 -7.81 -8.12
C ALA A 239 -6.21 -9.25 -8.67
N VAL A 240 -6.93 -10.13 -7.97
CA VAL A 240 -7.21 -11.50 -8.40
C VAL A 240 -8.00 -11.51 -9.70
N ASP A 241 -8.96 -10.59 -9.89
CA ASP A 241 -9.79 -10.52 -11.10
C ASP A 241 -8.94 -10.20 -12.36
N VAL A 242 -7.92 -9.35 -12.23
CA VAL A 242 -6.98 -9.06 -13.32
C VAL A 242 -6.14 -10.28 -13.68
N VAL A 243 -5.71 -11.06 -12.68
CA VAL A 243 -4.95 -12.30 -12.88
C VAL A 243 -5.83 -13.35 -13.57
N GLU A 244 -7.07 -13.52 -13.11
CA GLU A 244 -8.02 -14.51 -13.65
C GLU A 244 -8.53 -14.15 -15.05
N LYS A 245 -8.62 -12.85 -15.40
CA LYS A 245 -8.90 -12.41 -16.76
C LYS A 245 -7.89 -12.93 -17.78
N LEU A 246 -6.66 -13.24 -17.36
CA LEU A 246 -5.63 -13.87 -18.19
C LEU A 246 -5.73 -15.41 -18.25
N GLY A 247 -6.83 -15.99 -17.78
CA GLY A 247 -7.13 -17.42 -17.82
C GLY A 247 -6.44 -18.23 -16.72
N ALA A 248 -5.91 -17.59 -15.67
CA ALA A 248 -5.43 -18.28 -14.47
C ALA A 248 -6.59 -18.49 -13.47
N ARG A 249 -6.48 -19.50 -12.62
CA ARG A 249 -7.26 -19.62 -11.39
C ARG A 249 -6.33 -19.31 -10.21
N PHE A 250 -6.52 -18.18 -9.59
CA PHE A 250 -5.65 -17.76 -8.48
C PHE A 250 -5.96 -18.58 -7.19
N PRO A 251 -4.95 -19.05 -6.43
CA PRO A 251 -3.51 -18.98 -6.64
C PRO A 251 -2.91 -20.22 -7.33
N ARG A 252 -3.67 -20.93 -8.16
CA ARG A 252 -3.31 -22.21 -8.79
C ARG A 252 -2.32 -22.04 -9.95
N LEU A 253 -1.95 -23.13 -10.61
CA LEU A 253 -1.10 -23.12 -11.81
C LEU A 253 -1.63 -22.12 -12.85
N GLY A 254 -0.73 -21.37 -13.46
CA GLY A 254 -1.05 -20.27 -14.37
C GLY A 254 -0.95 -18.89 -13.73
N THR A 255 -1.05 -18.78 -12.38
CA THR A 255 -0.94 -17.50 -11.66
C THR A 255 0.39 -16.80 -11.93
N PHE A 256 1.52 -17.50 -11.83
CA PHE A 256 2.86 -16.91 -12.09
C PHE A 256 2.95 -16.33 -13.49
N ARG A 257 2.43 -17.04 -14.51
CA ARG A 257 2.39 -16.54 -15.90
C ARG A 257 1.56 -15.28 -16.01
N ALA A 258 0.39 -15.26 -15.39
CA ALA A 258 -0.52 -14.12 -15.44
C ALA A 258 0.07 -12.89 -14.71
N VAL A 259 0.59 -13.05 -13.49
CA VAL A 259 1.29 -12.01 -12.75
C VAL A 259 2.50 -11.46 -13.53
N SER A 260 3.31 -12.35 -14.09
CA SER A 260 4.44 -11.97 -14.94
C SER A 260 4.02 -11.16 -16.17
N TYR A 261 2.86 -11.50 -16.78
CA TYR A 261 2.31 -10.71 -17.89
C TYR A 261 1.93 -9.30 -17.45
N VAL A 262 1.16 -9.16 -16.35
CA VAL A 262 0.79 -7.86 -15.79
C VAL A 262 2.04 -7.02 -15.53
N ASN A 263 3.04 -7.58 -14.83
CA ASN A 263 4.25 -6.85 -14.47
C ASN A 263 5.08 -6.42 -15.70
N ARG A 264 5.10 -7.21 -16.78
CA ARG A 264 5.75 -6.77 -18.04
C ARG A 264 5.02 -5.58 -18.66
N VAL A 265 3.68 -5.55 -18.61
CA VAL A 265 2.90 -4.41 -19.10
C VAL A 265 3.23 -3.15 -18.28
N LEU A 266 3.22 -3.27 -16.94
CA LEU A 266 3.51 -2.16 -16.04
C LEU A 266 4.96 -1.66 -16.16
N ALA A 267 5.94 -2.56 -16.24
CA ALA A 267 7.34 -2.20 -16.44
C ALA A 267 7.55 -1.45 -17.76
N ARG A 268 6.97 -1.94 -18.85
CA ARG A 268 7.02 -1.25 -20.15
C ARG A 268 6.33 0.13 -20.10
N ALA A 269 5.19 0.24 -19.39
CA ALA A 269 4.53 1.53 -19.21
C ALA A 269 5.37 2.51 -18.37
N ALA A 270 6.09 1.99 -17.36
CA ALA A 270 6.99 2.77 -16.53
C ALA A 270 8.20 3.34 -17.30
N GLU A 271 8.66 2.67 -18.36
CA GLU A 271 9.69 3.16 -19.27
C GLU A 271 9.19 4.34 -20.15
N ALA A 272 7.89 4.42 -20.40
CA ALA A 272 7.28 5.47 -21.22
C ALA A 272 6.96 6.76 -20.46
N VAL A 273 7.10 6.76 -19.11
CA VAL A 273 6.79 7.89 -18.24
C VAL A 273 7.94 8.15 -17.26
N ARG A 274 7.91 9.27 -16.54
CA ARG A 274 8.81 9.49 -15.41
C ARG A 274 8.35 8.63 -14.24
N SER A 275 8.87 7.44 -14.11
CA SER A 275 8.45 6.48 -13.10
C SER A 275 9.27 6.56 -11.81
N THR A 276 8.68 6.07 -10.74
CA THR A 276 9.29 5.88 -9.41
C THR A 276 8.69 4.65 -8.73
N GLY A 277 9.27 4.20 -7.62
CA GLY A 277 8.71 3.15 -6.78
C GLY A 277 8.79 1.76 -7.42
N PHE A 278 7.69 1.07 -7.44
CA PHE A 278 7.65 -0.37 -7.72
C PHE A 278 7.25 -0.71 -9.16
N ASN A 279 6.13 -0.21 -9.64
CA ASN A 279 5.56 -0.47 -10.98
C ASN A 279 5.23 -1.96 -11.22
N GLU A 280 4.59 -2.59 -10.25
CA GLU A 280 4.22 -4.02 -10.29
C GLU A 280 2.82 -4.25 -9.74
N LEU A 281 2.29 -5.47 -9.92
CA LEU A 281 1.06 -5.94 -9.28
C LEU A 281 1.24 -6.03 -7.75
N MET A 282 0.27 -5.55 -6.97
CA MET A 282 0.23 -5.64 -5.52
C MET A 282 -0.83 -6.64 -5.04
N LEU A 283 -0.52 -7.39 -3.98
CA LEU A 283 -1.41 -8.37 -3.36
C LEU A 283 -1.57 -8.10 -1.84
N PRO A 284 -2.05 -6.92 -1.42
CA PRO A 284 -2.27 -6.60 -0.01
C PRO A 284 -3.53 -7.30 0.49
N VAL A 285 -3.36 -8.32 1.37
CA VAL A 285 -4.47 -9.19 1.79
C VAL A 285 -5.62 -8.43 2.44
N ALA A 286 -5.32 -7.47 3.32
CA ALA A 286 -6.37 -6.70 4.00
C ALA A 286 -7.11 -5.71 3.09
N GLU A 287 -6.56 -5.39 1.92
CA GLU A 287 -7.11 -4.40 0.99
C GLU A 287 -7.90 -5.05 -0.18
N ASP A 288 -8.04 -6.39 -0.20
CA ASP A 288 -8.64 -7.15 -1.29
C ASP A 288 -9.59 -8.22 -0.72
N VAL A 289 -10.88 -8.11 -1.02
CA VAL A 289 -11.92 -9.02 -0.50
C VAL A 289 -11.69 -10.46 -0.96
N ARG A 290 -11.23 -10.66 -2.19
CA ARG A 290 -10.98 -12.02 -2.72
C ARG A 290 -9.74 -12.66 -2.07
N LEU A 291 -8.68 -11.89 -1.81
CA LEU A 291 -7.52 -12.40 -1.07
C LEU A 291 -7.90 -12.79 0.36
N LYS A 292 -8.72 -11.97 1.05
CA LYS A 292 -9.26 -12.31 2.38
C LYS A 292 -10.06 -13.61 2.34
N GLU A 293 -10.95 -13.77 1.36
CA GLU A 293 -11.78 -14.96 1.25
C GLU A 293 -10.94 -16.22 0.98
N LEU A 294 -10.01 -16.16 0.04
CA LEU A 294 -9.09 -17.26 -0.25
C LEU A 294 -8.23 -17.64 0.96
N THR A 295 -7.82 -16.65 1.77
CA THR A 295 -7.13 -16.90 3.06
C THR A 295 -8.06 -17.57 4.06
N ARG A 296 -9.31 -17.10 4.18
CA ARG A 296 -10.30 -17.63 5.15
C ARG A 296 -10.59 -19.09 4.87
N VAL A 297 -10.76 -19.48 3.61
CA VAL A 297 -11.03 -20.90 3.22
C VAL A 297 -9.77 -21.76 3.10
N GLY A 298 -8.57 -21.18 3.33
CA GLY A 298 -7.29 -21.89 3.27
C GLY A 298 -6.83 -22.25 1.85
N GLU A 299 -7.38 -21.61 0.82
CA GLU A 299 -6.93 -21.77 -0.56
C GLU A 299 -5.68 -20.94 -0.88
N LEU A 300 -5.49 -19.81 -0.19
CA LEU A 300 -4.30 -18.98 -0.24
C LEU A 300 -3.49 -19.18 1.03
N ARG A 301 -2.22 -19.50 0.88
CA ARG A 301 -1.26 -19.67 1.96
C ARG A 301 -0.26 -18.50 1.97
N VAL A 302 0.39 -18.28 3.10
CA VAL A 302 1.45 -17.25 3.19
C VAL A 302 2.62 -17.59 2.27
N GLU A 303 2.95 -18.87 2.12
CA GLU A 303 4.01 -19.36 1.22
C GLU A 303 3.71 -19.04 -0.25
N ASP A 304 2.44 -19.06 -0.66
CA ASP A 304 2.03 -18.66 -2.03
C ASP A 304 2.35 -17.19 -2.27
N LEU A 305 2.08 -16.32 -1.28
CA LEU A 305 2.39 -14.89 -1.36
C LEU A 305 3.90 -14.65 -1.32
N VAL A 306 4.65 -15.36 -0.49
CA VAL A 306 6.12 -15.28 -0.46
C VAL A 306 6.69 -15.70 -1.81
N ALA A 307 6.23 -16.81 -2.39
CA ALA A 307 6.67 -17.26 -3.71
C ALA A 307 6.29 -16.23 -4.80
N LEU A 308 5.06 -15.70 -4.80
CA LEU A 308 4.61 -14.69 -5.74
C LEU A 308 5.36 -13.36 -5.57
N SER A 309 5.89 -13.06 -4.39
CA SER A 309 6.64 -11.83 -4.14
C SER A 309 7.96 -11.75 -4.91
N THR A 310 8.46 -12.86 -5.45
CA THR A 310 9.55 -12.85 -6.44
C THR A 310 9.16 -12.16 -7.76
N LEU A 311 7.86 -12.08 -8.05
CA LEU A 311 7.28 -11.42 -9.24
C LEU A 311 6.42 -10.21 -8.89
N CYS A 312 5.83 -10.15 -7.69
CA CYS A 312 4.94 -9.07 -7.25
C CYS A 312 5.70 -8.03 -6.45
N VAL A 313 5.14 -6.81 -6.46
CA VAL A 313 5.62 -5.74 -5.62
C VAL A 313 5.23 -5.93 -4.17
N ALA A 314 5.93 -5.18 -3.35
CA ALA A 314 5.70 -5.05 -1.92
C ALA A 314 5.76 -6.39 -1.15
N GLY A 315 6.32 -7.42 -1.76
CA GLY A 315 6.56 -8.68 -1.09
C GLY A 315 5.30 -9.24 -0.42
N LEU A 316 5.35 -9.40 0.88
CA LEU A 316 4.22 -9.81 1.70
C LEU A 316 3.54 -8.56 2.27
N ASP A 317 2.30 -8.29 1.84
CA ASP A 317 1.62 -7.06 2.22
C ASP A 317 0.28 -7.30 2.92
N MET A 318 0.10 -6.65 4.09
CA MET A 318 -1.11 -6.66 4.91
C MET A 318 -1.59 -8.08 5.25
N ALA A 319 -0.66 -8.99 5.51
CA ALA A 319 -0.96 -10.37 5.93
C ALA A 319 -1.05 -10.47 7.46
N ALA A 320 -2.15 -11.00 8.00
CA ALA A 320 -2.22 -11.39 9.40
C ALA A 320 -1.53 -12.74 9.60
N VAL A 321 -0.56 -12.79 10.51
CA VAL A 321 0.30 -13.95 10.75
C VAL A 321 0.37 -14.28 12.23
N PRO A 322 0.75 -15.53 12.63
CA PRO A 322 0.96 -15.87 14.04
C PRO A 322 1.94 -14.90 14.73
N ARG A 323 1.60 -14.46 15.94
CA ARG A 323 2.47 -13.67 16.81
C ARG A 323 3.45 -14.58 17.56
N ASP A 324 4.28 -15.26 16.79
CA ASP A 324 5.28 -16.21 17.24
C ASP A 324 6.66 -15.84 16.72
N GLY A 325 7.67 -15.84 17.59
CA GLY A 325 9.02 -15.38 17.25
C GLY A 325 9.69 -16.24 16.18
N ASP A 326 9.53 -17.55 16.25
CA ASP A 326 10.10 -18.48 15.27
C ASP A 326 9.39 -18.41 13.92
N TYR A 327 8.06 -18.24 13.94
CA TYR A 327 7.29 -18.02 12.73
C TYR A 327 7.73 -16.72 12.03
N LEU A 328 7.78 -15.60 12.78
CA LEU A 328 8.22 -14.31 12.24
C LEU A 328 9.64 -14.36 11.70
N ARG A 329 10.56 -15.05 12.39
CA ARG A 329 11.94 -15.21 11.92
C ARG A 329 11.97 -15.90 10.56
N ARG A 330 11.36 -17.07 10.42
CA ARG A 330 11.29 -17.81 9.14
C ARG A 330 10.62 -16.98 8.05
N LEU A 331 9.55 -16.26 8.38
CA LEU A 331 8.84 -15.42 7.42
C LEU A 331 9.72 -14.28 6.88
N PHE A 332 10.48 -13.60 7.76
CA PHE A 332 11.39 -12.54 7.32
C PHE A 332 12.59 -13.10 6.55
N GLU A 333 13.11 -14.28 6.92
CA GLU A 333 14.14 -14.98 6.18
C GLU A 333 13.68 -15.34 4.76
N ASP A 334 12.48 -15.91 4.61
CA ASP A 334 11.93 -16.31 3.31
C ASP A 334 11.58 -15.10 2.43
N THR A 335 11.00 -14.03 3.01
CA THR A 335 10.74 -12.80 2.27
C THR A 335 12.04 -12.09 1.86
N TYR A 336 13.09 -12.14 2.67
CA TYR A 336 14.41 -11.64 2.30
C TYR A 336 15.08 -12.49 1.20
N ALA A 337 14.92 -13.80 1.24
CA ALA A 337 15.37 -14.68 0.17
C ALA A 337 14.67 -14.35 -1.17
N ALA A 338 13.36 -14.12 -1.14
CA ALA A 338 12.60 -13.66 -2.30
C ALA A 338 13.10 -12.31 -2.83
N TYR A 339 13.37 -11.34 -1.93
CA TYR A 339 14.01 -10.07 -2.28
C TYR A 339 15.36 -10.27 -2.96
N SER A 340 16.20 -11.16 -2.43
CA SER A 340 17.54 -11.42 -2.95
C SER A 340 17.54 -11.97 -4.39
N VAL A 341 16.49 -12.72 -4.74
CA VAL A 341 16.25 -13.19 -6.13
C VAL A 341 15.76 -12.06 -7.01
N LYS A 342 14.78 -11.28 -6.50
CA LYS A 342 14.12 -10.21 -7.25
C LYS A 342 15.03 -9.03 -7.57
N ARG A 343 15.88 -8.61 -6.62
CA ARG A 343 16.84 -7.49 -6.72
C ARG A 343 16.19 -6.16 -7.17
N ARG A 344 14.96 -5.91 -6.71
CA ARG A 344 14.18 -4.68 -6.96
C ARG A 344 13.62 -4.17 -5.63
N PRO A 345 13.12 -2.94 -5.55
CA PRO A 345 12.48 -2.44 -4.33
C PRO A 345 11.51 -3.46 -3.75
N TYR A 346 11.56 -3.67 -2.44
CA TYR A 346 10.80 -4.69 -1.75
C TYR A 346 10.36 -4.20 -0.38
N GLY A 347 9.08 -4.30 -0.10
CA GLY A 347 8.52 -3.94 1.20
C GLY A 347 7.76 -5.11 1.83
N VAL A 348 7.74 -5.17 3.13
CA VAL A 348 6.95 -6.14 3.91
C VAL A 348 6.09 -5.39 4.91
N ARG A 349 4.80 -5.76 4.98
CA ARG A 349 3.85 -5.27 5.98
C ARG A 349 3.01 -6.43 6.47
N VAL A 350 3.22 -6.82 7.73
CA VAL A 350 2.50 -7.95 8.36
C VAL A 350 1.85 -7.53 9.67
N VAL A 351 0.78 -8.20 10.04
CA VAL A 351 0.02 -7.96 11.28
C VAL A 351 0.13 -9.21 12.16
N PRO A 352 1.07 -9.24 13.14
CA PRO A 352 1.19 -10.37 14.05
C PRO A 352 0.01 -10.41 15.01
N THR A 353 -0.61 -11.58 15.16
CA THR A 353 -1.79 -11.75 16.00
C THR A 353 -1.94 -13.19 16.52
N ASP A 354 -2.56 -13.34 17.71
CA ASP A 354 -2.97 -14.63 18.27
C ASP A 354 -4.40 -15.02 17.85
N ARG A 355 -5.16 -14.07 17.26
CA ARG A 355 -6.54 -14.27 16.85
C ARG A 355 -6.60 -14.96 15.48
N GLU A 356 -7.64 -15.76 15.24
CA GLU A 356 -7.91 -16.32 13.91
C GLU A 356 -8.38 -15.27 12.90
N VAL A 357 -9.07 -14.23 13.39
CA VAL A 357 -9.53 -13.08 12.61
C VAL A 357 -9.27 -11.81 13.40
N VAL A 358 -8.62 -10.84 12.74
CA VAL A 358 -8.36 -9.50 13.29
C VAL A 358 -9.36 -8.52 12.69
N ASN A 359 -9.90 -7.63 13.52
CA ASN A 359 -10.74 -6.53 13.02
C ASN A 359 -9.91 -5.24 12.98
N LEU A 360 -9.55 -4.83 11.77
CA LEU A 360 -8.76 -3.63 11.51
C LEU A 360 -9.71 -2.46 11.20
N ARG A 361 -9.51 -1.30 11.87
CA ARG A 361 -10.42 -0.14 11.79
C ARG A 361 -10.73 0.30 10.35
N ARG A 362 -9.71 0.31 9.49
CA ARG A 362 -9.82 0.80 8.11
C ARG A 362 -10.15 -0.30 7.11
N PHE A 363 -9.78 -1.55 7.42
CA PHE A 363 -9.79 -2.65 6.47
C PHE A 363 -10.83 -3.73 6.79
N GLY A 364 -11.52 -3.62 7.95
CA GLY A 364 -12.47 -4.63 8.42
C GLY A 364 -11.80 -5.92 8.85
N GLU A 365 -12.51 -7.03 8.72
CA GLU A 365 -12.00 -8.34 9.09
C GLU A 365 -10.86 -8.79 8.19
N LEU A 366 -9.80 -9.30 8.83
CA LEU A 366 -8.63 -9.88 8.19
C LEU A 366 -8.38 -11.27 8.78
N PRO A 367 -8.57 -12.36 8.03
CA PRO A 367 -8.26 -13.71 8.48
C PRO A 367 -6.75 -13.89 8.61
N ARG A 368 -6.32 -14.58 9.67
CA ARG A 368 -4.92 -14.93 9.90
C ARG A 368 -4.54 -16.17 9.07
N PHE A 369 -3.38 -16.12 8.45
CA PHE A 369 -2.74 -17.31 7.88
C PHE A 369 -2.42 -18.35 8.97
N ARG A 370 -2.57 -19.63 8.63
CA ARG A 370 -2.33 -20.74 9.54
C ARG A 370 -0.89 -21.18 9.53
#